data_308491fbff8dd47b8ce682ba9bff137f
#
_entry.id   308491fbff8dd47b8ce682ba9bff137f
#
_cell.length_a   1.000
_cell.length_b   1.000
_cell.length_c   1.000
_cell.angle_alpha   90.00
_cell.angle_beta   90.00
_cell.angle_gamma   90.00
#
_symmetry.space_group_name_H-M   'P 1'
#
loop_
_entity.id
_entity.type
_entity.pdbx_description
1 polymer ?
#
loop_
_entity_poly.entity_id
_entity_poly.type
_entity_poly.pdbx_seq_one_letter_code
_entity_poly.pdbx_strand_id
1 'polypeptide(L)'
;NRSSNDVRRASFTPDEICTLTMEFYRRNYIEGLFLSSGVLKSPDYTMELLYATLHKLRTEYRFQGYIHVKAIPGASQELIRRIGFLADRMSVNLELPTAEGLKLLAPHKTRKKILTPMRLVQNGMEENKKELILYRNAPRFVPAGQSTQMIIGASPESDYQILQVTESLYQKFELKRVFYS
;
A
#
# COMPACT_ATOMS: atom_id res chain seq x y z
N ASN A 1 -13.65 3.77 7.83
CA ASN A 1 -14.37 4.93 8.38
C ASN A 1 -13.49 5.71 9.35
N ARG A 2 -13.58 7.04 9.34
CA ARG A 2 -12.87 7.88 10.30
C ARG A 2 -13.39 7.63 11.72
N SER A 3 -12.53 7.77 12.72
CA SER A 3 -12.91 7.61 14.13
C SER A 3 -13.98 8.58 14.61
N SER A 4 -14.08 9.75 13.94
CA SER A 4 -15.11 10.77 14.19
C SER A 4 -16.49 10.45 13.63
N ASN A 5 -16.62 9.44 12.75
CA ASN A 5 -17.91 9.07 12.21
C ASN A 5 -18.63 8.13 13.18
N ASP A 6 -19.84 8.46 13.54
CA ASP A 6 -20.73 7.62 14.38
C ASP A 6 -21.41 6.57 13.50
N VAL A 7 -20.63 5.54 13.11
CA VAL A 7 -21.11 4.42 12.31
C VAL A 7 -20.59 3.10 12.87
N ARG A 8 -21.38 2.06 12.75
CA ARG A 8 -20.94 0.69 13.09
C ARG A 8 -19.67 0.34 12.31
N ARG A 9 -18.68 -0.19 13.04
CA ARG A 9 -17.42 -0.65 12.46
C ARG A 9 -17.29 -2.14 12.69
N ALA A 10 -16.76 -2.82 11.67
CA ALA A 10 -16.33 -4.20 11.79
C ALA A 10 -14.83 -4.27 11.49
N SER A 11 -14.14 -5.17 12.17
CA SER A 11 -12.76 -5.54 11.89
C SER A 11 -12.75 -7.02 11.55
N PHE A 12 -12.11 -7.36 10.44
CA PHE A 12 -11.90 -8.74 10.05
C PHE A 12 -10.57 -9.23 10.60
N THR A 13 -10.57 -10.46 11.08
CA THR A 13 -9.34 -11.19 11.41
C THR A 13 -8.63 -11.65 10.14
N PRO A 14 -7.32 -11.95 10.19
CA PRO A 14 -6.62 -12.54 9.05
C PRO A 14 -7.30 -13.81 8.51
N ASP A 15 -7.83 -14.67 9.36
CA ASP A 15 -8.50 -15.91 8.96
C ASP A 15 -9.82 -15.65 8.23
N GLU A 16 -10.61 -14.71 8.70
CA GLU A 16 -11.85 -14.30 8.01
C GLU A 16 -11.56 -13.72 6.63
N ILE A 17 -10.54 -12.87 6.51
CA ILE A 17 -10.13 -12.30 5.21
C ILE A 17 -9.67 -13.42 4.27
N CYS A 18 -8.85 -14.35 4.76
CA CYS A 18 -8.38 -15.48 3.95
C CYS A 18 -9.55 -16.34 3.46
N THR A 19 -10.46 -16.69 4.35
CA THR A 19 -11.64 -17.49 4.00
C THR A 19 -12.50 -16.80 2.96
N LEU A 20 -12.86 -15.53 3.16
CA LEU A 20 -13.65 -14.76 2.21
C LEU A 20 -12.96 -14.62 0.85
N THR A 21 -11.66 -14.31 0.85
CA THR A 21 -10.87 -14.18 -0.37
C THR A 21 -10.88 -15.47 -1.17
N MET A 22 -10.65 -16.60 -0.52
CA MET A 22 -10.61 -17.90 -1.19
C MET A 22 -11.98 -18.34 -1.70
N GLU A 23 -13.06 -18.09 -0.93
CA GLU A 23 -14.42 -18.40 -1.37
C GLU A 23 -14.80 -17.61 -2.62
N PHE A 24 -14.50 -16.31 -2.68
CA PHE A 24 -14.77 -15.49 -3.87
C PHE A 24 -13.87 -15.86 -5.05
N TYR A 25 -12.61 -16.16 -4.78
CA TYR A 25 -11.65 -16.56 -5.82
C TYR A 25 -12.04 -17.89 -6.47
N ARG A 26 -12.38 -18.91 -5.67
CA ARG A 26 -12.83 -20.23 -6.19
C ARG A 26 -14.12 -20.16 -7.00
N ARG A 27 -14.96 -19.19 -6.72
CA ARG A 27 -16.21 -18.93 -7.47
C ARG A 27 -16.02 -18.02 -8.67
N ASN A 28 -14.79 -17.61 -8.97
CA ASN A 28 -14.46 -16.64 -10.03
C ASN A 28 -15.14 -15.28 -9.88
N TYR A 29 -15.45 -14.86 -8.64
CA TYR A 29 -16.00 -13.52 -8.38
C TYR A 29 -14.92 -12.46 -8.32
N ILE A 30 -13.69 -12.85 -8.00
CA ILE A 30 -12.51 -11.98 -7.94
C ILE A 30 -11.31 -12.64 -8.59
N GLU A 31 -10.43 -11.84 -9.19
CA GLU A 31 -9.13 -12.26 -9.72
C GLU A 31 -7.98 -11.95 -8.76
N GLY A 32 -8.24 -11.09 -7.78
CA GLY A 32 -7.24 -10.63 -6.83
C GLY A 32 -7.83 -9.97 -5.60
N LEU A 33 -6.95 -9.57 -4.71
CA LEU A 33 -7.29 -8.92 -3.45
C LEU A 33 -6.63 -7.54 -3.38
N PHE A 34 -7.42 -6.50 -3.12
CA PHE A 34 -6.93 -5.22 -2.61
C PHE A 34 -7.12 -5.18 -1.10
N LEU A 35 -6.01 -5.21 -0.35
CA LEU A 35 -6.02 -5.23 1.10
C LEU A 35 -5.58 -3.89 1.68
N SER A 36 -6.46 -3.26 2.45
CA SER A 36 -6.17 -2.04 3.18
C SER A 36 -6.82 -2.06 4.55
N SER A 37 -6.32 -1.24 5.46
CA SER A 37 -6.86 -1.08 6.81
C SER A 37 -6.78 0.37 7.28
N GLY A 38 -7.65 0.76 8.18
CA GLY A 38 -7.39 1.87 9.09
C GLY A 38 -6.31 1.45 10.10
N VAL A 39 -5.70 2.41 10.78
CA VAL A 39 -4.71 2.11 11.81
C VAL A 39 -5.41 1.56 13.05
N LEU A 40 -5.07 0.31 13.41
CA LEU A 40 -5.50 -0.36 14.63
C LEU A 40 -4.34 -0.30 15.63
N LYS A 41 -4.58 0.14 16.86
CA LYS A 41 -3.57 0.29 17.93
C LYS A 41 -2.32 1.08 17.49
N SER A 42 -1.51 0.53 16.56
CA SER A 42 -0.31 1.16 16.02
C SER A 42 -0.11 0.81 14.53
N PRO A 43 0.72 1.59 13.80
CA PRO A 43 1.09 1.25 12.43
C PRO A 43 1.69 -0.15 12.28
N ASP A 44 2.63 -0.52 13.17
CA ASP A 44 3.28 -1.83 13.14
C ASP A 44 2.29 -2.96 13.42
N TYR A 45 1.47 -2.85 14.46
CA TYR A 45 0.45 -3.83 14.75
C TYR A 45 -0.50 -4.06 13.55
N THR A 46 -0.89 -2.97 12.88
CA THR A 46 -1.75 -3.07 11.71
C THR A 46 -1.03 -3.76 10.54
N MET A 47 0.23 -3.40 10.30
CA MET A 47 1.04 -4.06 9.27
C MET A 47 1.31 -5.53 9.57
N GLU A 48 1.46 -5.91 10.83
CA GLU A 48 1.58 -7.32 11.25
C GLU A 48 0.33 -8.13 10.89
N LEU A 49 -0.86 -7.57 11.10
CA LEU A 49 -2.12 -8.21 10.69
C LEU A 49 -2.23 -8.35 9.15
N LEU A 50 -1.83 -7.31 8.41
CA LEU A 50 -1.77 -7.37 6.95
C LEU A 50 -0.75 -8.44 6.51
N TYR A 51 0.44 -8.47 7.12
CA TYR A 51 1.43 -9.49 6.85
C TYR A 51 0.92 -10.90 7.11
N ALA A 52 0.31 -11.13 8.27
CA ALA A 52 -0.26 -12.43 8.64
C ALA A 52 -1.29 -12.90 7.60
N THR A 53 -2.16 -11.99 7.14
CA THR A 53 -3.15 -12.27 6.09
C THR A 53 -2.47 -12.68 4.78
N LEU A 54 -1.53 -11.88 4.28
CA LEU A 54 -0.84 -12.16 3.02
C LEU A 54 0.00 -13.44 3.10
N HIS A 55 0.68 -13.64 4.22
CA HIS A 55 1.48 -14.84 4.45
C HIS A 55 0.60 -16.10 4.40
N LYS A 56 -0.50 -16.13 5.15
CA LYS A 56 -1.46 -17.25 5.11
C LYS A 56 -2.00 -17.49 3.70
N LEU A 57 -2.42 -16.44 2.99
CA LEU A 57 -2.91 -16.56 1.61
C LEU A 57 -1.87 -17.21 0.70
N ARG A 58 -0.60 -16.79 0.76
CA ARG A 58 0.45 -17.32 -0.12
C ARG A 58 0.93 -18.70 0.29
N THR A 59 1.10 -18.98 1.59
CA THR A 59 1.72 -20.23 2.07
C THR A 59 0.70 -21.33 2.36
N GLU A 60 -0.36 -21.05 3.09
CA GLU A 60 -1.34 -22.04 3.50
C GLU A 60 -2.41 -22.28 2.44
N TYR A 61 -3.00 -21.19 1.92
CA TYR A 61 -4.06 -21.26 0.91
C TYR A 61 -3.55 -21.36 -0.53
N ARG A 62 -2.24 -21.13 -0.76
CA ARG A 62 -1.61 -21.11 -2.09
C ARG A 62 -2.36 -20.22 -3.09
N PHE A 63 -2.84 -19.07 -2.61
CA PHE A 63 -3.54 -18.11 -3.43
C PHE A 63 -2.63 -17.55 -4.52
N GLN A 64 -3.00 -17.73 -5.79
CA GLN A 64 -2.24 -17.29 -6.96
C GLN A 64 -2.77 -15.99 -7.56
N GLY A 65 -3.88 -15.47 -7.05
CA GLY A 65 -4.46 -14.21 -7.51
C GLY A 65 -3.58 -13.01 -7.20
N TYR A 66 -3.85 -11.91 -7.89
CA TYR A 66 -3.15 -10.65 -7.71
C TYR A 66 -3.40 -10.07 -6.30
N ILE A 67 -2.34 -9.62 -5.63
CA ILE A 67 -2.44 -8.94 -4.33
C ILE A 67 -1.91 -7.51 -4.43
N HIS A 68 -2.78 -6.55 -4.16
CA HIS A 68 -2.43 -5.15 -3.94
C HIS A 68 -2.62 -4.82 -2.46
N VAL A 69 -1.57 -4.43 -1.78
CA VAL A 69 -1.61 -4.03 -0.37
C VAL A 69 -1.35 -2.53 -0.20
N LYS A 70 -2.12 -1.91 0.68
CA LYS A 70 -1.89 -0.52 1.09
C LYS A 70 -1.04 -0.50 2.36
N ALA A 71 0.20 -0.04 2.23
CA ALA A 71 1.10 0.10 3.37
C ALA A 71 0.62 1.20 4.34
N ILE A 72 0.82 0.96 5.62
CA ILE A 72 0.46 1.90 6.69
C ILE A 72 1.63 2.86 6.91
N PRO A 73 1.42 4.18 6.73
CA PRO A 73 2.45 5.16 7.01
C PRO A 73 2.93 5.11 8.47
N GLY A 74 4.25 5.08 8.65
CA GLY A 74 4.87 5.01 9.97
C GLY A 74 5.14 3.58 10.48
N ALA A 75 4.81 2.57 9.70
CA ALA A 75 5.19 1.18 10.00
C ALA A 75 6.71 0.95 9.79
N SER A 76 7.24 -0.08 10.46
CA SER A 76 8.65 -0.44 10.40
C SER A 76 9.07 -0.86 8.99
N GLN A 77 10.36 -0.61 8.67
CA GLN A 77 10.94 -0.96 7.38
C GLN A 77 10.92 -2.46 7.12
N GLU A 78 11.15 -3.24 8.16
CA GLU A 78 11.16 -4.69 8.08
C GLU A 78 9.81 -5.25 7.66
N LEU A 79 8.71 -4.76 8.24
CA LEU A 79 7.35 -5.17 7.87
C LEU A 79 7.01 -4.80 6.42
N ILE A 80 7.39 -3.59 5.99
CA ILE A 80 7.20 -3.15 4.60
C ILE A 80 7.95 -4.08 3.64
N ARG A 81 9.19 -4.42 3.96
CA ARG A 81 10.01 -5.34 3.16
C ARG A 81 9.40 -6.73 3.09
N ARG A 82 9.03 -7.31 4.22
CA ARG A 82 8.43 -8.66 4.27
C ARG A 82 7.14 -8.75 3.46
N ILE A 83 6.28 -7.74 3.55
CA ILE A 83 5.03 -7.67 2.80
C ILE A 83 5.30 -7.51 1.30
N GLY A 84 6.34 -6.78 0.92
CA GLY A 84 6.71 -6.58 -0.48
C GLY A 84 7.02 -7.86 -1.25
N PHE A 85 7.47 -8.92 -0.59
CA PHE A 85 7.68 -10.24 -1.19
C PHE A 85 6.39 -11.08 -1.31
N LEU A 86 5.31 -10.67 -0.67
CA LEU A 86 4.02 -11.37 -0.71
C LEU A 86 3.00 -10.69 -1.61
N ALA A 87 3.19 -9.40 -1.88
CA ALA A 87 2.29 -8.58 -2.68
C ALA A 87 2.81 -8.37 -4.10
N ASP A 88 1.90 -8.29 -5.07
CA ASP A 88 2.24 -7.91 -6.45
C ASP A 88 2.42 -6.41 -6.57
N ARG A 89 1.63 -5.63 -5.85
CA ARG A 89 1.71 -4.17 -5.80
C ARG A 89 1.59 -3.66 -4.37
N MET A 90 2.32 -2.60 -4.08
CA MET A 90 2.17 -1.84 -2.85
C MET A 90 1.79 -0.39 -3.14
N SER A 91 0.92 0.19 -2.33
CA SER A 91 0.59 1.61 -2.41
C SER A 91 0.77 2.29 -1.06
N VAL A 92 1.19 3.55 -1.12
CA VAL A 92 1.20 4.47 0.02
C VAL A 92 0.50 5.73 -0.43
N ASN A 93 -0.64 6.06 0.15
CA ASN A 93 -1.39 7.23 -0.27
C ASN A 93 -0.70 8.52 0.15
N LEU A 94 -0.47 9.41 -0.81
CA LEU A 94 0.02 10.76 -0.54
C LEU A 94 -1.05 11.61 0.15
N GLU A 95 -2.31 11.34 -0.14
CA GLU A 95 -3.53 12.00 0.31
C GLU A 95 -3.68 13.39 -0.31
N LEU A 96 -2.78 14.32 -0.10
CA LEU A 96 -2.86 15.71 -0.57
C LEU A 96 -1.58 16.14 -1.27
N PRO A 97 -1.67 16.99 -2.31
CA PRO A 97 -0.53 17.41 -3.11
C PRO A 97 0.50 18.21 -2.31
N THR A 98 0.06 19.03 -1.35
CA THR A 98 0.93 19.94 -0.57
C THR A 98 1.09 19.52 0.89
N ALA A 99 2.15 19.99 1.53
CA ALA A 99 2.39 19.79 2.95
C ALA A 99 1.39 20.59 3.80
N GLU A 100 1.01 21.75 3.32
CA GLU A 100 0.03 22.66 3.94
C GLU A 100 -1.36 22.01 3.93
N GLY A 101 -1.81 21.51 2.79
CA GLY A 101 -3.05 20.77 2.67
C GLY A 101 -3.08 19.54 3.58
N LEU A 102 -1.97 18.79 3.61
CA LEU A 102 -1.83 17.62 4.48
C LEU A 102 -1.94 18.00 5.97
N LYS A 103 -1.30 19.09 6.40
CA LYS A 103 -1.36 19.59 7.78
C LYS A 103 -2.79 20.02 8.17
N LEU A 104 -3.51 20.62 7.23
CA LEU A 104 -4.87 21.12 7.44
C LEU A 104 -5.89 19.97 7.53
N LEU A 105 -5.86 19.03 6.58
CA LEU A 105 -6.90 18.02 6.39
C LEU A 105 -6.54 16.63 6.95
N ALA A 106 -5.26 16.35 7.17
CA ALA A 106 -4.77 15.10 7.72
C ALA A 106 -3.61 15.31 8.73
N PRO A 107 -3.82 16.02 9.84
CA PRO A 107 -2.75 16.47 10.74
C PRO A 107 -1.93 15.36 11.38
N HIS A 108 -2.45 14.15 11.44
CA HIS A 108 -1.72 12.97 11.94
C HIS A 108 -0.75 12.38 10.92
N LYS A 109 -0.78 12.83 9.66
CA LYS A 109 0.10 12.40 8.58
C LYS A 109 1.12 13.49 8.29
N THR A 110 2.36 13.09 8.07
CA THR A 110 3.43 13.99 7.61
C THR A 110 3.99 13.48 6.29
N ARG A 111 4.47 14.37 5.43
CA ARG A 111 5.14 13.97 4.19
C ARG A 111 6.25 12.97 4.43
N LYS A 112 7.05 13.16 5.47
CA LYS A 112 8.12 12.23 5.82
C LYS A 112 7.59 10.81 6.07
N LYS A 113 6.51 10.67 6.87
CA LYS A 113 5.89 9.36 7.15
C LYS A 113 5.32 8.67 5.90
N ILE A 114 4.94 9.45 4.89
CA ILE A 114 4.40 8.92 3.62
C ILE A 114 5.53 8.61 2.63
N LEU A 115 6.49 9.52 2.46
CA LEU A 115 7.55 9.37 1.45
C LEU A 115 8.61 8.35 1.86
N THR A 116 8.84 8.14 3.16
CA THR A 116 9.78 7.13 3.66
C THR A 116 9.40 5.72 3.17
N PRO A 117 8.18 5.19 3.40
CA PRO A 117 7.81 3.89 2.86
C PRO A 117 7.84 3.83 1.33
N MET A 118 7.48 4.91 0.62
CA MET A 118 7.61 4.95 -0.84
C MET A 118 9.07 4.75 -1.29
N ARG A 119 10.02 5.38 -0.61
CA ARG A 119 11.46 5.23 -0.89
C ARG A 119 11.94 3.81 -0.57
N LEU A 120 11.46 3.23 0.53
CA LEU A 120 11.80 1.84 0.89
C LEU A 120 11.31 0.85 -0.16
N VAL A 121 10.10 1.04 -0.67
CA VAL A 121 9.57 0.19 -1.75
C VAL A 121 10.39 0.36 -3.02
N GLN A 122 10.75 1.58 -3.40
CA GLN A 122 11.61 1.82 -4.55
C GLN A 122 12.98 1.13 -4.41
N ASN A 123 13.66 1.34 -3.28
CA ASN A 123 14.96 0.71 -3.04
C ASN A 123 14.85 -0.82 -3.10
N GLY A 124 13.82 -1.40 -2.48
CA GLY A 124 13.57 -2.84 -2.54
C GLY A 124 13.35 -3.35 -3.97
N MET A 125 12.63 -2.60 -4.82
CA MET A 125 12.48 -2.94 -6.24
C MET A 125 13.81 -2.87 -7.00
N GLU A 126 14.63 -1.87 -6.75
CA GLU A 126 15.95 -1.72 -7.39
C GLU A 126 16.91 -2.83 -6.96
N GLU A 127 16.96 -3.15 -5.66
CA GLU A 127 17.74 -4.27 -5.12
C GLU A 127 17.30 -5.60 -5.73
N ASN A 128 16.00 -5.84 -5.77
CA ASN A 128 15.45 -7.09 -6.32
C ASN A 128 15.69 -7.23 -7.83
N LYS A 129 15.67 -6.14 -8.60
CA LYS A 129 16.09 -6.17 -10.01
C LYS A 129 17.52 -6.69 -10.18
N LYS A 130 18.47 -6.25 -9.34
CA LYS A 130 19.86 -6.70 -9.34
C LYS A 130 19.96 -8.17 -8.91
N GLU A 131 19.23 -8.56 -7.88
CA GLU A 131 19.19 -9.93 -7.38
C GLU A 131 18.66 -10.90 -8.44
N LEU A 132 17.61 -10.55 -9.17
CA LEU A 132 17.02 -11.36 -10.24
C LEU A 132 17.95 -11.53 -11.46
N ILE A 133 18.91 -10.63 -11.67
CA ILE A 133 19.96 -10.79 -12.69
C ILE A 133 20.93 -11.91 -12.28
N LEU A 134 21.25 -11.98 -11.00
CA LEU A 134 22.17 -12.98 -10.46
C LEU A 134 21.48 -14.33 -10.21
N TYR A 135 20.25 -14.29 -9.71
CA TYR A 135 19.47 -15.44 -9.28
C TYR A 135 18.07 -15.41 -9.90
N ARG A 136 17.88 -16.11 -11.01
CA ARG A 136 16.61 -16.12 -11.76
C ARG A 136 15.39 -16.57 -10.95
N ASN A 137 15.61 -17.40 -9.93
CA ASN A 137 14.55 -17.94 -9.07
C ASN A 137 14.40 -17.18 -7.75
N ALA A 138 15.07 -16.04 -7.57
CA ALA A 138 14.88 -15.22 -6.38
C ALA A 138 13.42 -14.76 -6.24
N PRO A 139 12.90 -14.63 -5.01
CA PRO A 139 11.56 -14.09 -4.78
C PRO A 139 11.42 -12.70 -5.39
N ARG A 140 10.26 -12.42 -5.97
CA ARG A 140 9.99 -11.12 -6.58
C ARG A 140 9.42 -10.17 -5.56
N PHE A 141 9.98 -8.96 -5.51
CA PHE A 141 9.54 -7.89 -4.65
C PHE A 141 8.63 -6.93 -5.42
N VAL A 142 7.35 -6.83 -5.03
CA VAL A 142 6.31 -6.00 -5.67
C VAL A 142 6.44 -5.89 -7.19
N PRO A 143 6.35 -7.00 -7.92
CA PRO A 143 6.66 -7.04 -9.37
C PRO A 143 5.79 -6.11 -10.21
N ALA A 144 4.59 -5.78 -9.77
CA ALA A 144 3.72 -4.78 -10.42
C ALA A 144 3.98 -3.34 -9.95
N GLY A 145 5.02 -3.13 -9.10
CA GLY A 145 5.48 -1.83 -8.66
C GLY A 145 4.62 -1.17 -7.60
N GLN A 146 4.86 0.12 -7.39
CA GLN A 146 4.13 0.92 -6.42
C GLN A 146 3.18 1.95 -7.06
N SER A 147 2.20 2.39 -6.28
CA SER A 147 1.24 3.43 -6.66
C SER A 147 0.91 4.34 -5.48
N THR A 148 0.27 5.46 -5.77
CA THR A 148 -0.25 6.39 -4.77
C THR A 148 -1.60 6.93 -5.18
N GLN A 149 -2.26 7.61 -4.26
CA GLN A 149 -3.52 8.32 -4.47
C GLN A 149 -3.44 9.72 -3.88
N MET A 150 -3.98 10.71 -4.59
CA MET A 150 -4.17 12.08 -4.16
C MET A 150 -5.63 12.47 -4.26
N ILE A 151 -6.10 13.22 -3.26
CA ILE A 151 -7.41 13.86 -3.25
C ILE A 151 -7.27 15.21 -3.94
N ILE A 152 -8.08 15.46 -4.96
CA ILE A 152 -8.06 16.67 -5.77
C ILE A 152 -9.27 17.52 -5.42
N GLY A 153 -9.10 18.85 -5.37
CA GLY A 153 -10.18 19.79 -5.08
C GLY A 153 -10.54 19.94 -3.58
N ALA A 154 -9.82 19.24 -2.69
CA ALA A 154 -10.01 19.40 -1.24
C ALA A 154 -9.19 20.56 -0.65
N SER A 155 -8.25 21.10 -1.37
CA SER A 155 -7.34 22.20 -1.02
C SER A 155 -7.05 23.06 -2.26
N PRO A 156 -6.53 24.30 -2.09
CA PRO A 156 -6.52 25.30 -3.16
C PRO A 156 -5.39 25.14 -4.18
N GLU A 157 -4.79 23.98 -4.30
CA GLU A 157 -3.74 23.75 -5.29
C GLU A 157 -4.27 23.88 -6.70
N SER A 158 -3.49 24.52 -7.57
CA SER A 158 -3.77 24.59 -9.01
C SER A 158 -3.43 23.25 -9.70
N ASP A 159 -4.05 23.01 -10.84
CA ASP A 159 -3.74 21.85 -11.70
C ASP A 159 -2.25 21.74 -12.00
N TYR A 160 -1.60 22.88 -12.24
CA TYR A 160 -0.17 22.93 -12.47
C TYR A 160 0.65 22.38 -11.30
N GLN A 161 0.32 22.76 -10.08
CA GLN A 161 0.97 22.25 -8.86
C GLN A 161 0.74 20.75 -8.70
N ILE A 162 -0.48 20.28 -8.95
CA ILE A 162 -0.84 18.86 -8.90
C ILE A 162 -0.02 18.07 -9.92
N LEU A 163 0.08 18.54 -11.15
CA LEU A 163 0.87 17.91 -12.22
C LEU A 163 2.36 17.87 -11.89
N GLN A 164 2.92 18.97 -11.36
CA GLN A 164 4.33 19.01 -10.92
C GLN A 164 4.63 17.99 -9.83
N VAL A 165 3.73 17.87 -8.85
CA VAL A 165 3.87 16.86 -7.77
C VAL A 165 3.79 15.45 -8.36
N THR A 166 2.86 15.23 -9.27
CA THR A 166 2.68 13.92 -9.95
C THR A 166 3.92 13.54 -10.75
N GLU A 167 4.45 14.44 -11.56
CA GLU A 167 5.68 14.22 -12.31
C GLU A 167 6.86 13.90 -11.40
N SER A 168 7.04 14.67 -10.32
CA SER A 168 8.07 14.40 -9.31
C SER A 168 7.95 13.03 -8.67
N LEU A 169 6.72 12.55 -8.43
CA LEU A 169 6.46 11.22 -7.86
C LEU A 169 6.86 10.11 -8.83
N TYR A 170 6.51 10.23 -10.11
CA TYR A 170 6.93 9.29 -11.15
C TYR A 170 8.46 9.23 -11.26
N GLN A 171 9.11 10.38 -11.33
CA GLN A 171 10.57 10.45 -11.52
C GLN A 171 11.34 9.97 -10.28
N LYS A 172 10.92 10.36 -9.07
CA LYS A 172 11.68 10.11 -7.83
C LYS A 172 11.40 8.78 -7.16
N PHE A 173 10.26 8.15 -7.42
CA PHE A 173 9.82 6.94 -6.75
C PHE A 173 9.47 5.79 -7.70
N GLU A 174 9.69 5.95 -8.99
CA GLU A 174 9.33 4.94 -10.02
C GLU A 174 7.88 4.45 -9.90
N LEU A 175 6.95 5.35 -9.57
CA LEU A 175 5.55 4.97 -9.46
C LEU A 175 5.02 4.43 -10.78
N LYS A 176 4.14 3.45 -10.72
CA LYS A 176 3.42 2.95 -11.89
C LYS A 176 2.11 3.68 -12.13
N ARG A 177 1.50 4.20 -11.06
CA ARG A 177 0.24 4.98 -11.14
C ARG A 177 0.13 5.99 -10.00
N VAL A 178 -0.42 7.15 -10.32
CA VAL A 178 -0.96 8.13 -9.39
C VAL A 178 -2.46 8.21 -9.66
N PHE A 179 -3.26 7.88 -8.67
CA PHE A 179 -4.72 7.96 -8.76
C PHE A 179 -5.19 9.30 -8.21
N TYR A 180 -6.11 9.94 -8.89
CA TYR A 180 -6.82 11.12 -8.43
C TYR A 180 -8.21 10.72 -7.94
N SER A 181 -8.63 11.27 -6.80
CA SER A 181 -9.94 11.03 -6.19
C SER A 181 -10.55 12.31 -5.64
#